data_3e8556c823a0d2da9ead50cebfd26355
#
_entry.id   3e8556c823a0d2da9ead50cebfd26355
#
_cell.length_a   1.000
_cell.length_b   1.000
_cell.length_c   1.000
_cell.angle_alpha   90.00
_cell.angle_beta   90.00
_cell.angle_gamma   90.00
#
_symmetry.space_group_name_H-M   'P 1'
#
loop_
_entity.id
_entity.type
_entity.pdbx_description
1 polymer ?
#
loop_
_entity_poly.entity_id
_entity_poly.type
_entity_poly.pdbx_seq_one_letter_code
_entity_poly.pdbx_strand_id
1 'polypeptide(L)'
;VQYERQRLLRTPIAVCIARAQAVARAAPDGYTLLVCSSAFVVNPSLYVNANYDPIKDFTPIARTGDLPFMLVIHPDIPANSVAELIALAKKEPGKYSYASGSSSAIVSGATFARLAGIDLLHVPMMFIDVPTGLPHVNAKALKALAVTTKKPSALLPHLPTMDATVKGFDITSWQGYFGPANMPKDVVTRLNAEIREVIERPDINSQLAELGMEAFSGTPEEFDAFVKDQ
;
A
#
# COMPACT_ATOMS: atom_id res chain seq x y z
N VAL A 1 11.28 -16.18 24.51
CA VAL A 1 10.58 -14.87 24.66
C VAL A 1 11.49 -13.70 24.28
N GLN A 2 12.74 -13.68 24.74
CA GLN A 2 13.70 -12.60 24.46
C GLN A 2 14.26 -12.64 23.01
N TYR A 3 14.34 -13.82 22.42
CA TYR A 3 14.82 -14.03 21.05
C TYR A 3 13.79 -13.61 20.00
N GLU A 4 12.50 -13.81 20.26
CA GLU A 4 11.41 -13.32 19.40
C GLU A 4 11.30 -11.78 19.41
N ARG A 5 11.49 -11.14 20.59
CA ARG A 5 11.52 -9.68 20.70
C ARG A 5 12.63 -9.05 19.86
N GLN A 6 13.82 -9.64 19.84
CA GLN A 6 14.95 -9.13 19.04
C GLN A 6 14.75 -9.37 17.53
N ARG A 7 14.03 -10.43 17.15
CA ARG A 7 13.72 -10.72 15.75
C ARG A 7 12.65 -9.77 15.20
N LEU A 8 11.64 -9.42 16.00
CA LEU A 8 10.64 -8.42 15.65
C LEU A 8 11.24 -7.03 15.42
N LEU A 9 12.20 -6.61 16.23
CA LEU A 9 12.87 -5.30 16.09
C LEU A 9 13.78 -5.19 14.84
N ARG A 10 14.02 -6.29 14.11
CA ARG A 10 14.83 -6.31 12.87
C ARG A 10 14.00 -6.35 11.59
N THR A 11 12.68 -6.47 11.67
CA THR A 11 11.83 -6.45 10.50
C THR A 11 11.40 -5.02 10.15
N PRO A 12 11.31 -4.65 8.86
CA PRO A 12 10.82 -3.33 8.44
C PRO A 12 9.45 -2.98 9.09
N ILE A 13 8.59 -3.95 9.26
CA ILE A 13 7.25 -3.80 9.86
C ILE A 13 7.33 -3.40 11.33
N ALA A 14 8.20 -4.04 12.11
CA ALA A 14 8.39 -3.70 13.53
C ALA A 14 8.91 -2.27 13.72
N VAL A 15 9.77 -1.82 12.82
CA VAL A 15 10.24 -0.42 12.81
C VAL A 15 9.10 0.55 12.52
N CYS A 16 8.22 0.23 11.56
CA CYS A 16 7.04 1.05 11.25
C CYS A 16 6.09 1.14 12.46
N ILE A 17 5.81 0.01 13.11
CA ILE A 17 4.97 -0.03 14.34
C ILE A 17 5.59 0.81 15.46
N ALA A 18 6.89 0.64 15.73
CA ALA A 18 7.58 1.40 16.78
C ALA A 18 7.58 2.91 16.52
N ARG A 19 7.74 3.33 15.28
CA ARG A 19 7.67 4.74 14.89
C ARG A 19 6.26 5.30 15.07
N ALA A 20 5.23 4.58 14.65
CA ALA A 20 3.84 4.97 14.87
C ALA A 20 3.56 5.15 16.38
N GLN A 21 3.95 4.17 17.23
CA GLN A 21 3.81 4.27 18.68
C GLN A 21 4.56 5.46 19.27
N ALA A 22 5.72 5.82 18.73
CA ALA A 22 6.48 6.98 19.21
C ALA A 22 5.76 8.30 18.89
N VAL A 23 5.24 8.44 17.67
CA VAL A 23 4.50 9.64 17.26
C VAL A 23 3.16 9.75 18.01
N ALA A 24 2.43 8.66 18.21
CA ALA A 24 1.18 8.66 18.97
C ALA A 24 1.32 9.23 20.40
N ARG A 25 2.54 9.16 20.97
CA ARG A 25 2.85 9.65 22.34
C ARG A 25 3.55 11.02 22.34
N ALA A 26 3.82 11.59 21.18
CA ALA A 26 4.51 12.87 21.10
C ALA A 26 3.56 14.04 21.42
N ALA A 27 4.13 15.22 21.70
CA ALA A 27 3.34 16.44 21.86
C ALA A 27 2.69 16.83 20.52
N PRO A 28 1.42 17.28 20.52
CA PRO A 28 0.69 17.65 19.29
C PRO A 28 1.02 19.08 18.84
N ASP A 29 2.30 19.45 18.84
CA ASP A 29 2.80 20.79 18.60
C ASP A 29 3.26 21.04 17.13
N GLY A 30 3.20 19.99 16.29
CA GLY A 30 3.59 20.05 14.88
C GLY A 30 5.06 19.78 14.59
N TYR A 31 5.88 19.52 15.60
CA TYR A 31 7.31 19.23 15.41
C TYR A 31 7.62 17.74 15.27
N THR A 32 6.67 16.88 15.62
CA THR A 32 6.82 15.42 15.47
C THR A 32 5.77 14.90 14.51
N LEU A 33 6.22 14.40 13.36
CA LEU A 33 5.35 13.90 12.29
C LEU A 33 5.71 12.45 11.95
N LEU A 34 4.71 11.68 11.53
CA LEU A 34 4.83 10.35 10.97
C LEU A 34 4.62 10.43 9.45
N VAL A 35 5.61 9.98 8.69
CA VAL A 35 5.43 9.66 7.27
C VAL A 35 5.28 8.16 7.16
N CYS A 36 4.18 7.69 6.59
CA CYS A 36 3.90 6.26 6.49
C CYS A 36 3.08 5.92 5.24
N SER A 37 3.05 4.63 4.94
CA SER A 37 2.23 4.06 3.87
C SER A 37 0.94 3.46 4.42
N SER A 38 0.06 2.99 3.53
CA SER A 38 -1.18 2.26 3.85
C SER A 38 -1.01 1.11 4.86
N ALA A 39 0.20 0.53 4.96
CA ALA A 39 0.52 -0.47 5.98
C ALA A 39 0.25 0.03 7.41
N PHE A 40 0.34 1.33 7.66
CA PHE A 40 0.05 1.95 8.94
C PHE A 40 -1.38 1.67 9.43
N VAL A 41 -2.37 1.76 8.55
CA VAL A 41 -3.78 1.47 8.88
C VAL A 41 -4.03 -0.02 9.01
N VAL A 42 -3.36 -0.84 8.22
CA VAL A 42 -3.53 -2.29 8.17
C VAL A 42 -2.86 -3.01 9.33
N ASN A 43 -1.72 -2.52 9.80
CA ASN A 43 -0.89 -3.19 10.81
C ASN A 43 -1.64 -3.57 12.10
N PRO A 44 -2.53 -2.74 12.69
CA PRO A 44 -3.28 -3.15 13.89
C PRO A 44 -4.18 -4.37 13.70
N SER A 45 -4.68 -4.60 12.48
CA SER A 45 -5.48 -5.79 12.16
C SER A 45 -4.64 -7.06 11.94
N LEU A 46 -3.36 -6.91 11.59
CA LEU A 46 -2.45 -8.03 11.31
C LEU A 46 -1.53 -8.38 12.50
N TYR A 47 -1.24 -7.42 13.37
CA TYR A 47 -0.24 -7.56 14.42
C TYR A 47 -0.79 -7.17 15.79
N VAL A 48 -0.96 -8.14 16.65
CA VAL A 48 -1.53 -7.97 18.00
C VAL A 48 -0.76 -6.92 18.85
N ASN A 49 0.53 -6.75 18.60
CA ASN A 49 1.39 -5.81 19.33
C ASN A 49 1.55 -4.44 18.67
N ALA A 50 0.69 -4.08 17.71
CA ALA A 50 0.74 -2.75 17.09
C ALA A 50 0.52 -1.64 18.13
N ASN A 51 -0.43 -1.86 19.08
CA ASN A 51 -0.67 -0.98 20.25
C ASN A 51 -0.83 0.50 19.85
N TYR A 52 -1.52 0.78 18.77
CA TYR A 52 -2.01 2.11 18.39
C TYR A 52 -3.30 1.96 17.56
N ASP A 53 -4.14 2.99 17.60
CA ASP A 53 -5.34 3.12 16.77
C ASP A 53 -5.07 4.19 15.71
N PRO A 54 -5.04 3.84 14.41
CA PRO A 54 -4.70 4.79 13.35
C PRO A 54 -5.70 5.94 13.20
N ILE A 55 -6.91 5.79 13.75
CA ILE A 55 -7.96 6.80 13.69
C ILE A 55 -7.95 7.71 14.92
N LYS A 56 -7.76 7.12 16.11
CA LYS A 56 -7.90 7.87 17.39
C LYS A 56 -6.61 8.51 17.86
N ASP A 57 -5.46 7.87 17.58
CA ASP A 57 -4.17 8.29 18.13
C ASP A 57 -3.41 9.26 17.20
N PHE A 58 -4.00 9.59 16.03
CA PHE A 58 -3.33 10.43 15.04
C PHE A 58 -4.26 11.48 14.43
N THR A 59 -3.63 12.55 13.97
CA THR A 59 -4.26 13.60 13.16
C THR A 59 -3.74 13.49 11.73
N PRO A 60 -4.56 13.17 10.72
CA PRO A 60 -4.18 13.19 9.32
C PRO A 60 -3.84 14.61 8.86
N ILE A 61 -2.74 14.78 8.15
CA ILE A 61 -2.26 16.09 7.68
C ILE A 61 -2.34 16.19 6.17
N ALA A 62 -1.70 15.28 5.44
CA ALA A 62 -1.67 15.29 3.99
C ALA A 62 -1.45 13.88 3.44
N ARG A 63 -2.22 13.48 2.42
CA ARG A 63 -1.89 12.37 1.53
C ARG A 63 -1.03 12.92 0.40
N THR A 64 0.08 12.26 0.10
CA THR A 64 1.06 12.80 -0.86
C THR A 64 1.12 12.03 -2.16
N GLY A 65 0.64 10.81 -2.19
CA GLY A 65 0.59 10.06 -3.43
C GLY A 65 0.14 8.62 -3.26
N ASP A 66 -0.15 8.03 -4.40
CA ASP A 66 -0.58 6.66 -4.55
C ASP A 66 0.49 5.84 -5.26
N LEU A 67 0.71 4.63 -4.76
CA LEU A 67 1.59 3.65 -5.38
C LEU A 67 0.74 2.43 -5.76
N PRO A 68 0.39 2.31 -7.04
CA PRO A 68 -0.31 1.11 -7.51
C PRO A 68 0.59 -0.12 -7.36
N PHE A 69 -0.03 -1.26 -7.01
CA PHE A 69 0.62 -2.55 -7.14
C PHE A 69 0.37 -3.15 -8.52
N MET A 70 1.25 -4.07 -8.90
CA MET A 70 1.03 -4.98 -10.01
C MET A 70 0.81 -6.38 -9.47
N LEU A 71 -0.14 -7.12 -10.06
CA LEU A 71 -0.17 -8.57 -9.94
C LEU A 71 0.82 -9.15 -10.94
N VAL A 72 1.87 -9.77 -10.44
CA VAL A 72 2.89 -10.43 -11.24
C VAL A 72 2.93 -11.93 -10.96
N ILE A 73 3.34 -12.71 -11.96
CA ILE A 73 3.49 -14.16 -11.88
C ILE A 73 4.83 -14.59 -12.45
N HIS A 74 5.27 -15.81 -12.10
CA HIS A 74 6.42 -16.41 -12.74
C HIS A 74 6.15 -16.69 -14.23
N PRO A 75 7.10 -16.51 -15.15
CA PRO A 75 6.88 -16.71 -16.59
C PRO A 75 6.41 -18.12 -16.97
N ASP A 76 6.80 -19.14 -16.21
CA ASP A 76 6.39 -20.55 -16.44
C ASP A 76 4.92 -20.84 -16.13
N ILE A 77 4.20 -19.90 -15.49
CA ILE A 77 2.77 -20.06 -15.28
C ILE A 77 2.06 -19.83 -16.61
N PRO A 78 1.26 -20.81 -17.09
CA PRO A 78 0.57 -20.73 -18.36
C PRO A 78 -0.70 -19.85 -18.25
N ALA A 79 -0.54 -18.61 -17.81
CA ALA A 79 -1.59 -17.59 -17.76
C ALA A 79 -1.06 -16.27 -18.32
N ASN A 80 -1.86 -15.59 -19.13
CA ASN A 80 -1.56 -14.28 -19.71
C ASN A 80 -2.59 -13.20 -19.31
N SER A 81 -3.55 -13.59 -18.47
CA SER A 81 -4.58 -12.72 -17.93
C SER A 81 -4.97 -13.12 -16.51
N VAL A 82 -5.62 -12.20 -15.79
CA VAL A 82 -6.19 -12.48 -14.46
C VAL A 82 -7.24 -13.59 -14.55
N ALA A 83 -8.06 -13.59 -15.61
CA ALA A 83 -9.09 -14.61 -15.80
C ALA A 83 -8.49 -16.02 -15.99
N GLU A 84 -7.42 -16.14 -16.79
CA GLU A 84 -6.72 -17.41 -16.98
C GLU A 84 -6.06 -17.89 -15.68
N LEU A 85 -5.46 -16.97 -14.90
CA LEU A 85 -4.89 -17.30 -13.60
C LEU A 85 -5.95 -17.83 -12.62
N ILE A 86 -7.13 -17.19 -12.57
CA ILE A 86 -8.27 -17.65 -11.76
C ILE A 86 -8.71 -19.05 -12.21
N ALA A 87 -8.82 -19.28 -13.52
CA ALA A 87 -9.22 -20.58 -14.06
C ALA A 87 -8.22 -21.68 -13.69
N LEU A 88 -6.92 -21.41 -13.73
CA LEU A 88 -5.87 -22.33 -13.27
C LEU A 88 -5.97 -22.60 -11.76
N ALA A 89 -6.13 -21.56 -10.94
CA ALA A 89 -6.25 -21.71 -9.49
C ALA A 89 -7.48 -22.54 -9.08
N LYS A 90 -8.59 -22.39 -9.82
CA LYS A 90 -9.79 -23.21 -9.59
C LYS A 90 -9.65 -24.68 -10.01
N LYS A 91 -8.81 -24.97 -11.01
CA LYS A 91 -8.53 -26.36 -11.42
C LYS A 91 -7.63 -27.09 -10.42
N GLU A 92 -6.76 -26.39 -9.74
CA GLU A 92 -5.77 -26.93 -8.81
C GLU A 92 -5.79 -26.15 -7.49
N PRO A 93 -6.86 -26.33 -6.67
CA PRO A 93 -6.99 -25.62 -5.39
C PRO A 93 -5.77 -25.86 -4.49
N GLY A 94 -5.27 -24.79 -3.85
CA GLY A 94 -4.12 -24.87 -2.96
C GLY A 94 -2.75 -25.04 -3.63
N LYS A 95 -2.69 -25.14 -4.97
CA LYS A 95 -1.41 -25.25 -5.68
C LYS A 95 -0.72 -23.88 -5.85
N TYR A 96 -1.52 -22.84 -5.99
CA TYR A 96 -1.00 -21.48 -6.22
C TYR A 96 -1.10 -20.65 -4.96
N SER A 97 -0.10 -19.82 -4.74
CA SER A 97 -0.06 -18.92 -3.60
C SER A 97 0.45 -17.54 -4.01
N TYR A 98 0.49 -16.65 -3.05
CA TYR A 98 1.08 -15.33 -3.27
C TYR A 98 2.21 -15.06 -2.27
N ALA A 99 3.29 -14.45 -2.77
CA ALA A 99 4.31 -13.87 -1.94
C ALA A 99 3.96 -12.42 -1.60
N SER A 100 4.36 -11.95 -0.44
CA SER A 100 4.14 -10.58 -0.01
C SER A 100 5.38 -10.00 0.65
N GLY A 101 5.77 -8.81 0.21
CA GLY A 101 6.86 -8.02 0.82
C GLY A 101 6.34 -6.95 1.78
N SER A 102 5.02 -6.75 1.89
CA SER A 102 4.41 -5.72 2.72
C SER A 102 3.03 -6.14 3.23
N SER A 103 2.55 -5.46 4.29
CA SER A 103 1.21 -5.71 4.83
C SER A 103 0.11 -5.46 3.80
N SER A 104 0.25 -4.44 2.97
CA SER A 104 -0.70 -4.13 1.89
C SER A 104 -0.74 -5.22 0.81
N ALA A 105 0.42 -5.84 0.49
CA ALA A 105 0.47 -6.98 -0.44
C ALA A 105 -0.20 -8.23 0.15
N ILE A 106 -0.15 -8.45 1.48
CA ILE A 106 -0.89 -9.52 2.17
C ILE A 106 -2.39 -9.31 1.96
N VAL A 107 -2.88 -8.08 2.22
CA VAL A 107 -4.30 -7.74 2.03
C VAL A 107 -4.72 -7.89 0.56
N SER A 108 -3.87 -7.47 -0.38
CA SER A 108 -4.13 -7.64 -1.82
C SER A 108 -4.34 -9.10 -2.19
N GLY A 109 -3.47 -10.00 -1.72
CA GLY A 109 -3.57 -11.44 -1.97
C GLY A 109 -4.81 -12.06 -1.33
N ALA A 110 -5.09 -11.75 -0.09
CA ALA A 110 -6.27 -12.24 0.62
C ALA A 110 -7.58 -11.74 -0.02
N THR A 111 -7.63 -10.47 -0.41
CA THR A 111 -8.79 -9.88 -1.11
C THR A 111 -8.99 -10.51 -2.49
N PHE A 112 -7.89 -10.74 -3.23
CA PHE A 112 -7.95 -11.44 -4.51
C PHE A 112 -8.52 -12.85 -4.36
N ALA A 113 -8.00 -13.64 -3.42
CA ALA A 113 -8.49 -14.99 -3.14
C ALA A 113 -9.99 -14.99 -2.81
N ARG A 114 -10.43 -14.09 -1.92
CA ARG A 114 -11.82 -13.96 -1.50
C ARG A 114 -12.75 -13.54 -2.64
N LEU A 115 -12.41 -12.49 -3.38
CA LEU A 115 -13.29 -11.97 -4.45
C LEU A 115 -13.35 -12.90 -5.67
N ALA A 116 -12.24 -13.58 -6.00
CA ALA A 116 -12.18 -14.52 -7.11
C ALA A 116 -12.72 -15.93 -6.74
N GLY A 117 -12.97 -16.20 -5.45
CA GLY A 117 -13.40 -17.49 -4.95
C GLY A 117 -12.38 -18.59 -5.25
N ILE A 118 -11.10 -18.34 -4.96
CA ILE A 118 -9.97 -19.26 -5.17
C ILE A 118 -9.24 -19.54 -3.86
N ASP A 119 -8.71 -20.75 -3.74
CA ASP A 119 -7.86 -21.14 -2.62
C ASP A 119 -6.39 -21.01 -3.04
N LEU A 120 -5.65 -20.19 -2.27
CA LEU A 120 -4.24 -19.87 -2.53
C LEU A 120 -3.39 -20.26 -1.32
N LEU A 121 -2.42 -21.15 -1.49
CA LEU A 121 -1.55 -21.58 -0.40
C LEU A 121 -0.07 -21.20 -0.54
N HIS A 122 0.62 -21.46 -1.63
CA HIS A 122 2.05 -21.16 -1.73
C HIS A 122 2.59 -20.90 -3.16
N VAL A 123 3.35 -19.78 -3.32
CA VAL A 123 4.00 -19.14 -4.48
C VAL A 123 3.88 -19.81 -5.86
N PRO A 124 3.40 -19.09 -6.94
CA PRO A 124 4.28 -18.17 -7.67
C PRO A 124 3.61 -16.90 -8.22
N MET A 125 2.82 -16.21 -7.44
CA MET A 125 2.31 -14.89 -7.78
C MET A 125 2.65 -13.89 -6.67
N MET A 126 2.71 -12.60 -7.00
CA MET A 126 3.03 -11.55 -6.06
C MET A 126 2.28 -10.26 -6.40
N PHE A 127 1.85 -9.57 -5.36
CA PHE A 127 1.49 -8.16 -5.46
C PHE A 127 2.73 -7.34 -5.10
N ILE A 128 3.23 -6.58 -6.07
CA ILE A 128 4.48 -5.82 -5.95
C ILE A 128 4.26 -4.39 -6.42
N ASP A 129 4.87 -3.42 -5.76
CA ASP A 129 4.85 -2.04 -6.22
C ASP A 129 5.54 -1.87 -7.59
N VAL A 130 5.10 -0.87 -8.34
CA VAL A 130 5.58 -0.65 -9.72
C VAL A 130 7.09 -0.45 -9.79
N PRO A 131 7.72 0.40 -8.94
CA PRO A 131 9.16 0.63 -9.03
C PRO A 131 9.99 -0.63 -8.79
N THR A 132 9.56 -1.45 -7.84
CA THR A 132 10.27 -2.70 -7.50
C THR A 132 10.05 -3.77 -8.56
N GLY A 133 8.83 -3.89 -9.09
CA GLY A 133 8.47 -4.97 -10.00
C GLY A 133 8.82 -4.72 -11.46
N LEU A 134 8.77 -3.46 -11.92
CA LEU A 134 8.94 -3.12 -13.33
C LEU A 134 10.30 -3.54 -13.93
N PRO A 135 11.43 -3.40 -13.25
CA PRO A 135 12.71 -3.91 -13.76
C PRO A 135 12.68 -5.42 -14.03
N HIS A 136 12.02 -6.20 -13.17
CA HIS A 136 11.89 -7.66 -13.35
C HIS A 136 10.94 -8.03 -14.49
N VAL A 137 9.88 -7.24 -14.69
CA VAL A 137 8.96 -7.41 -15.82
C VAL A 137 9.70 -7.10 -17.14
N ASN A 138 10.44 -5.99 -17.20
CA ASN A 138 11.23 -5.61 -18.35
C ASN A 138 12.33 -6.65 -18.70
N ALA A 139 12.94 -7.24 -17.68
CA ALA A 139 13.90 -8.35 -17.82
C ALA A 139 13.24 -9.70 -18.15
N LYS A 140 11.91 -9.77 -18.26
CA LYS A 140 11.12 -11.00 -18.47
C LYS A 140 11.28 -12.06 -17.37
N ALA A 141 11.79 -11.67 -16.21
CA ALA A 141 11.87 -12.52 -15.02
C ALA A 141 10.50 -12.65 -14.32
N LEU A 142 9.61 -11.70 -14.55
CA LEU A 142 8.22 -11.72 -14.10
C LEU A 142 7.28 -11.33 -15.25
N LYS A 143 6.04 -11.82 -15.19
CA LYS A 143 4.96 -11.45 -16.09
C LYS A 143 3.91 -10.65 -15.34
N ALA A 144 3.69 -9.38 -15.72
CA ALA A 144 2.63 -8.54 -15.14
C ALA A 144 1.29 -8.85 -15.81
N LEU A 145 0.23 -9.04 -15.02
CA LEU A 145 -1.12 -9.35 -15.50
C LEU A 145 -2.10 -8.19 -15.36
N ALA A 146 -1.99 -7.40 -14.31
CA ALA A 146 -2.90 -6.28 -14.05
C ALA A 146 -2.32 -5.32 -13.01
N VAL A 147 -2.84 -4.10 -12.98
CA VAL A 147 -2.66 -3.13 -11.88
C VAL A 147 -3.80 -3.26 -10.87
N THR A 148 -3.53 -2.99 -9.60
CA THR A 148 -4.49 -3.18 -8.50
C THR A 148 -5.46 -2.02 -8.32
N THR A 149 -5.23 -0.91 -9.00
CA THR A 149 -6.08 0.28 -8.98
C THR A 149 -7.38 0.05 -9.75
N LYS A 150 -8.45 0.70 -9.33
CA LYS A 150 -9.75 0.69 -10.02
C LYS A 150 -9.69 1.40 -11.38
N LYS A 151 -8.88 2.46 -11.47
CA LYS A 151 -8.62 3.19 -12.70
C LYS A 151 -7.33 2.69 -13.35
N PRO A 152 -7.19 2.75 -14.69
CA PRO A 152 -5.91 2.47 -15.34
C PRO A 152 -4.81 3.36 -14.77
N SER A 153 -3.63 2.78 -14.56
CA SER A 153 -2.48 3.55 -14.09
C SER A 153 -1.86 4.32 -15.26
N ALA A 154 -1.55 5.59 -15.05
CA ALA A 154 -0.82 6.41 -16.03
C ALA A 154 0.61 5.88 -16.26
N LEU A 155 1.19 5.22 -15.27
CA LEU A 155 2.53 4.63 -15.33
C LEU A 155 2.57 3.33 -16.16
N LEU A 156 1.44 2.60 -16.21
CA LEU A 156 1.33 1.29 -16.87
C LEU A 156 0.04 1.22 -17.72
N PRO A 157 -0.13 2.10 -18.72
CA PRO A 157 -1.38 2.23 -19.46
C PRO A 157 -1.73 0.98 -20.30
N HIS A 158 -0.77 0.09 -20.53
CA HIS A 158 -0.95 -1.16 -21.25
C HIS A 158 -1.47 -2.31 -20.38
N LEU A 159 -1.43 -2.18 -19.04
CA LEU A 159 -1.95 -3.21 -18.14
C LEU A 159 -3.43 -2.94 -17.80
N PRO A 160 -4.29 -3.98 -17.86
CA PRO A 160 -5.65 -3.86 -17.39
C PRO A 160 -5.71 -3.68 -15.87
N THR A 161 -6.83 -3.20 -15.37
CA THR A 161 -7.09 -3.14 -13.93
C THR A 161 -7.57 -4.51 -13.41
N MET A 162 -7.31 -4.81 -12.15
CA MET A 162 -7.87 -5.99 -11.47
C MET A 162 -9.41 -5.94 -11.47
N ASP A 163 -10.02 -4.76 -11.29
CA ASP A 163 -11.48 -4.57 -11.29
C ASP A 163 -12.14 -4.97 -12.61
N ALA A 164 -11.43 -4.92 -13.72
CA ALA A 164 -11.95 -5.38 -15.01
C ALA A 164 -12.37 -6.86 -14.97
N THR A 165 -11.65 -7.69 -14.22
CA THR A 165 -11.92 -9.13 -14.08
C THR A 165 -12.49 -9.50 -12.71
N VAL A 166 -12.01 -8.88 -11.64
CA VAL A 166 -12.40 -9.14 -10.26
C VAL A 166 -13.10 -7.92 -9.71
N LYS A 167 -14.42 -7.85 -9.87
CA LYS A 167 -15.21 -6.67 -9.51
C LYS A 167 -15.09 -6.30 -8.03
N GLY A 168 -14.91 -5.01 -7.78
CA GLY A 168 -14.70 -4.45 -6.45
C GLY A 168 -13.25 -4.54 -5.96
N PHE A 169 -12.31 -4.96 -6.81
CA PHE A 169 -10.90 -4.93 -6.45
C PHE A 169 -10.32 -3.52 -6.66
N ASP A 170 -9.99 -2.86 -5.57
CA ASP A 170 -9.37 -1.53 -5.56
C ASP A 170 -8.45 -1.43 -4.35
N ILE A 171 -7.18 -1.76 -4.51
CA ILE A 171 -6.18 -1.71 -3.45
C ILE A 171 -4.96 -0.96 -3.96
N THR A 172 -4.66 0.16 -3.32
CA THR A 172 -3.51 1.00 -3.62
C THR A 172 -2.69 1.18 -2.36
N SER A 173 -1.38 1.09 -2.47
CA SER A 173 -0.53 1.66 -1.43
C SER A 173 -0.58 3.17 -1.59
N TRP A 174 -0.65 3.87 -0.48
CA TRP A 174 -0.61 5.33 -0.45
C TRP A 174 0.41 5.79 0.58
N GLN A 175 0.84 7.03 0.47
CA GLN A 175 1.69 7.66 1.46
C GLN A 175 1.06 8.94 2.00
N GLY A 176 1.30 9.19 3.28
CA GLY A 176 0.76 10.37 3.94
C GLY A 176 1.52 10.77 5.20
N TYR A 177 1.22 11.98 5.62
CA TYR A 177 1.73 12.60 6.82
C TYR A 177 0.66 12.62 7.90
N PHE A 178 1.05 12.22 9.10
CA PHE A 178 0.24 12.25 10.30
C PHE A 178 1.00 12.92 11.43
N GLY A 179 0.28 13.56 12.32
CA GLY A 179 0.81 13.97 13.62
C GLY A 179 0.12 13.23 14.76
N PRO A 180 0.51 13.49 16.02
CA PRO A 180 -0.20 12.97 17.19
C PRO A 180 -1.67 13.39 17.19
N ALA A 181 -2.52 12.70 17.95
CA ALA A 181 -3.90 13.10 18.13
C ALA A 181 -4.04 14.54 18.68
N ASN A 182 -5.14 15.20 18.33
CA ASN A 182 -5.49 16.52 18.84
C ASN A 182 -4.52 17.66 18.49
N MET A 183 -3.87 17.60 17.32
CA MET A 183 -3.09 18.72 16.84
C MET A 183 -3.96 19.98 16.64
N PRO A 184 -3.45 21.21 16.94
CA PRO A 184 -4.16 22.45 16.66
C PRO A 184 -4.48 22.58 15.16
N LYS A 185 -5.71 23.02 14.84
CA LYS A 185 -6.19 23.09 13.44
C LYS A 185 -5.36 24.02 12.56
N ASP A 186 -4.91 25.13 13.10
CA ASP A 186 -4.05 26.08 12.40
C ASP A 186 -2.69 25.48 12.03
N VAL A 187 -2.10 24.67 12.91
CA VAL A 187 -0.87 23.93 12.64
C VAL A 187 -1.10 22.89 11.53
N VAL A 188 -2.18 22.10 11.60
CA VAL A 188 -2.53 21.12 10.56
C VAL A 188 -2.76 21.80 9.22
N THR A 189 -3.52 22.89 9.18
CA THR A 189 -3.80 23.64 7.95
C THR A 189 -2.52 24.18 7.32
N ARG A 190 -1.63 24.74 8.13
CA ARG A 190 -0.34 25.25 7.65
C ARG A 190 0.53 24.12 7.09
N LEU A 191 0.70 23.04 7.83
CA LEU A 191 1.49 21.89 7.37
C LEU A 191 0.93 21.29 6.07
N ASN A 192 -0.39 21.16 5.97
CA ASN A 192 -1.02 20.69 4.74
C ASN A 192 -0.72 21.62 3.57
N ALA A 193 -0.86 22.94 3.75
CA ALA A 193 -0.59 23.92 2.69
C ALA A 193 0.85 23.85 2.18
N GLU A 194 1.82 23.81 3.07
CA GLU A 194 3.26 23.70 2.73
C GLU A 194 3.58 22.38 2.00
N ILE A 195 3.00 21.26 2.48
CA ILE A 195 3.19 19.95 1.84
C ILE A 195 2.57 19.95 0.43
N ARG A 196 1.36 20.49 0.28
CA ARG A 196 0.68 20.58 -1.02
C ARG A 196 1.47 21.44 -2.01
N GLU A 197 1.96 22.60 -1.60
CA GLU A 197 2.79 23.46 -2.43
C GLU A 197 4.00 22.71 -2.99
N VAL A 198 4.65 21.89 -2.16
CA VAL A 198 5.79 21.07 -2.59
C VAL A 198 5.35 19.97 -3.57
N ILE A 199 4.27 19.25 -3.26
CA ILE A 199 3.78 18.13 -4.09
C ILE A 199 3.28 18.64 -5.46
N GLU A 200 2.70 19.83 -5.53
CA GLU A 200 2.18 20.42 -6.76
C GLU A 200 3.26 20.98 -7.70
N ARG A 201 4.51 21.05 -7.25
CA ARG A 201 5.64 21.49 -8.08
C ARG A 201 5.90 20.50 -9.22
N PRO A 202 6.08 20.96 -10.46
CA PRO A 202 6.31 20.08 -11.63
C PRO A 202 7.56 19.20 -11.50
N ASP A 203 8.64 19.73 -10.91
CA ASP A 203 9.89 18.98 -10.69
C ASP A 203 9.70 17.85 -9.66
N ILE A 204 8.96 18.09 -8.60
CA ILE A 204 8.63 17.08 -7.58
C ILE A 204 7.66 16.04 -8.16
N ASN A 205 6.64 16.47 -8.90
CA ASN A 205 5.72 15.55 -9.59
C ASN A 205 6.46 14.59 -10.53
N SER A 206 7.41 15.10 -11.29
CA SER A 206 8.25 14.27 -12.18
C SER A 206 9.07 13.24 -11.38
N GLN A 207 9.70 13.65 -10.28
CA GLN A 207 10.46 12.74 -9.42
C GLN A 207 9.58 11.67 -8.77
N LEU A 208 8.36 12.04 -8.33
CA LEU A 208 7.42 11.07 -7.77
C LEU A 208 6.97 10.05 -8.84
N ALA A 209 6.70 10.51 -10.07
CA ALA A 209 6.36 9.62 -11.18
C ALA A 209 7.52 8.65 -11.51
N GLU A 210 8.77 9.10 -11.50
CA GLU A 210 9.95 8.23 -11.66
C GLU A 210 10.04 7.16 -10.56
N LEU A 211 9.58 7.48 -9.35
CA LEU A 211 9.47 6.55 -8.24
C LEU A 211 8.19 5.69 -8.30
N GLY A 212 7.42 5.76 -9.38
CA GLY A 212 6.19 4.99 -9.54
C GLY A 212 5.03 5.47 -8.68
N MET A 213 5.09 6.70 -8.18
CA MET A 213 4.06 7.32 -7.35
C MET A 213 3.22 8.28 -8.19
N GLU A 214 1.91 8.14 -8.12
CA GLU A 214 0.96 9.12 -8.63
C GLU A 214 0.72 10.17 -7.55
N ALA A 215 1.18 11.41 -7.78
CA ALA A 215 1.07 12.49 -6.80
C ALA A 215 -0.40 12.78 -6.46
N PHE A 216 -0.68 13.04 -5.20
CA PHE A 216 -2.00 13.40 -4.70
C PHE A 216 -1.90 14.64 -3.82
N SER A 217 -2.80 15.59 -4.05
CA SER A 217 -2.91 16.84 -3.31
C SER A 217 -4.35 17.02 -2.87
N GLY A 218 -4.60 17.08 -1.57
CA GLY A 218 -5.94 17.20 -1.00
C GLY A 218 -5.93 17.85 0.39
N THR A 219 -7.11 18.07 0.94
CA THR A 219 -7.28 18.67 2.28
C THR A 219 -7.07 17.62 3.38
N PRO A 220 -6.81 18.04 4.64
CA PRO A 220 -6.76 17.15 5.79
C PRO A 220 -8.07 16.37 5.99
N GLU A 221 -9.22 17.01 5.73
CA GLU A 221 -10.55 16.42 5.86
C GLU A 221 -10.79 15.32 4.82
N GLU A 222 -10.36 15.53 3.57
CA GLU A 222 -10.40 14.49 2.53
C GLU A 222 -9.51 13.31 2.89
N PHE A 223 -8.34 13.58 3.45
CA PHE A 223 -7.44 12.53 3.88
C PHE A 223 -7.97 11.77 5.11
N ASP A 224 -8.59 12.46 6.08
CA ASP A 224 -9.24 11.84 7.23
C ASP A 224 -10.39 10.92 6.80
N ALA A 225 -11.26 11.40 5.90
CA ALA A 225 -12.34 10.60 5.34
C ALA A 225 -11.79 9.35 4.61
N PHE A 226 -10.73 9.52 3.82
CA PHE A 226 -10.08 8.42 3.11
C PHE A 226 -9.50 7.38 4.08
N VAL A 227 -8.79 7.80 5.14
CA VAL A 227 -8.20 6.89 6.14
C VAL A 227 -9.27 6.06 6.87
N LYS A 228 -10.44 6.67 7.13
CA LYS A 228 -11.58 5.98 7.79
C LYS A 228 -12.26 4.95 6.90
N ASP A 229 -12.14 5.10 5.58
CA ASP A 229 -12.72 4.17 4.60
C ASP A 229 -11.80 2.95 4.34
N GLN A 230 -10.53 2.98 4.77
CA GLN A 230 -9.55 1.91 4.58
C GLN A 230 -9.71 0.79 5.60
#